data_8c5e98d89d5292b33b7e80879ef5f0e2
#
_entry.id   8c5e98d89d5292b33b7e80879ef5f0e2
#
_cell.length_a   1.000
_cell.length_b   1.000
_cell.length_c   1.000
_cell.angle_alpha   90.00
_cell.angle_beta   90.00
_cell.angle_gamma   90.00
#
_symmetry.space_group_name_H-M   'P 1'
#
loop_
_entity.id
_entity.type
_entity.pdbx_description
1 polymer ?
#
loop_
_entity_poly.entity_id
_entity_poly.type
_entity_poly.pdbx_seq_one_letter_code
_entity_poly.pdbx_strand_id
1 'polypeptide(L)' 'MDKVKYPEITVELIGQNGNIFNLIGICTQALRRAKVSKAERDMFVEEVTHAGSYVEALAVIMRWVNVE' A
#
# COMPACT_ATOMS: atom_id res chain seq x y z
N MET A 1 8.68 -16.57 -5.74
CA MET A 1 8.69 -15.55 -4.68
C MET A 1 8.16 -14.23 -5.21
N ASP A 2 7.18 -13.71 -4.51
CA ASP A 2 6.60 -12.43 -4.93
C ASP A 2 7.56 -11.30 -4.58
N LYS A 3 7.87 -10.50 -5.57
CA LYS A 3 8.73 -9.33 -5.34
C LYS A 3 7.87 -8.13 -5.00
N VAL A 4 8.28 -7.40 -3.98
CA VAL A 4 7.68 -6.13 -3.64
C VAL A 4 8.01 -5.13 -4.75
N LYS A 5 7.01 -4.41 -5.24
CA LYS A 5 7.19 -3.48 -6.36
C LYS A 5 8.12 -2.32 -6.01
N TYR A 6 7.99 -1.80 -4.80
CA TYR A 6 8.83 -0.70 -4.29
C TYR A 6 9.51 -1.14 -2.99
N PRO A 7 10.53 -2.02 -3.07
CA PRO A 7 11.15 -2.57 -1.86
C PRO A 7 11.90 -1.53 -1.02
N GLU A 8 12.24 -0.40 -1.60
CA GLU A 8 12.88 0.71 -0.89
C GLU A 8 11.89 1.51 -0.04
N ILE A 9 10.58 1.29 -0.22
CA ILE A 9 9.56 1.98 0.56
C ILE A 9 9.06 1.04 1.65
N THR A 10 9.21 1.46 2.89
CA THR A 10 8.70 0.71 4.04
C THR A 10 7.66 1.55 4.76
N VAL A 11 6.51 0.95 5.02
CA VAL A 11 5.44 1.60 5.78
C VAL A 11 5.24 0.87 7.10
N GLU A 12 5.01 1.63 8.14
CA GLU A 12 4.74 1.07 9.47
C GLU A 12 3.24 1.04 9.68
N LEU A 13 2.67 -0.16 9.66
CA LEU A 13 1.23 -0.35 9.87
C LEU A 13 0.89 -0.93 11.24
N ILE A 14 1.87 -1.53 11.90
CA ILE A 14 1.68 -2.09 13.24
C ILE A 14 1.46 -0.94 14.21
N GLY A 15 0.38 -1.01 14.99
CA GLY A 15 0.03 0.06 15.92
C GLY A 15 -0.79 1.18 15.32
N GLN A 16 -1.05 1.14 14.03
CA GLN A 16 -1.91 2.12 13.38
C GLN A 16 -3.37 1.67 13.42
N ASN A 17 -4.27 2.63 13.21
CA ASN A 17 -5.67 2.29 13.02
C ASN A 17 -5.79 1.36 11.81
N GLY A 18 -6.37 0.17 12.03
CA GLY A 18 -6.47 -0.87 11.01
C GLY A 18 -7.54 -0.64 9.96
N ASN A 19 -8.24 0.51 9.97
CA ASN A 19 -9.20 0.83 8.93
C ASN A 19 -8.48 0.89 7.58
N ILE A 20 -9.03 0.20 6.57
CA ILE A 20 -8.36 0.08 5.28
C ILE A 20 -8.12 1.44 4.63
N PHE A 21 -9.03 2.39 4.79
CA PHE A 21 -8.84 3.72 4.23
C PHE A 21 -7.68 4.46 4.88
N ASN A 22 -7.47 4.23 6.18
CA ASN A 22 -6.32 4.79 6.88
C ASN A 22 -5.01 4.18 6.36
N LEU A 23 -5.00 2.87 6.14
CA LEU A 23 -3.83 2.17 5.60
C LEU A 23 -3.51 2.63 4.17
N ILE A 24 -4.54 2.80 3.35
CA ILE A 24 -4.37 3.34 1.98
C ILE A 24 -3.76 4.72 2.04
N GLY A 25 -4.24 5.57 2.95
CA GLY A 25 -3.71 6.92 3.11
C GLY A 25 -2.23 6.93 3.51
N ILE A 26 -1.84 6.08 4.45
CA ILE A 26 -0.45 5.95 4.87
C ILE A 26 0.42 5.51 3.70
N CYS A 27 -0.02 4.52 2.96
CA CYS A 27 0.75 3.98 1.83
C CYS A 27 0.86 4.98 0.69
N THR A 28 -0.23 5.64 0.33
CA THR A 28 -0.20 6.63 -0.75
C THR A 28 0.70 7.81 -0.39
N GLN A 29 0.72 8.22 0.87
CA GLN A 29 1.62 9.26 1.32
C GLN A 29 3.08 8.82 1.21
N ALA A 30 3.39 7.58 1.59
CA ALA A 30 4.73 7.04 1.46
C ALA A 30 5.17 6.97 0.00
N LEU A 31 4.28 6.53 -0.89
CA LEU A 31 4.55 6.49 -2.33
C LEU A 31 4.82 7.90 -2.86
N ARG A 32 4.02 8.87 -2.43
CA ARG A 32 4.19 10.26 -2.84
C ARG A 32 5.52 10.83 -2.39
N ARG A 33 5.93 10.56 -1.16
CA ARG A 33 7.22 11.01 -0.64
C ARG A 33 8.39 10.43 -1.41
N ALA A 34 8.23 9.20 -1.90
CA ALA A 34 9.23 8.52 -2.71
C ALA A 34 9.17 8.93 -4.18
N LYS A 35 8.33 9.91 -4.52
CA LYS A 35 8.18 10.46 -5.87
C LYS A 35 7.62 9.46 -6.86
N VAL A 36 6.84 8.51 -6.40
CA VAL A 36 6.10 7.60 -7.27
C VAL A 36 5.03 8.43 -8.00
N SER A 37 4.87 8.19 -9.30
CA SER A 37 3.95 8.98 -10.12
C SER A 37 2.50 8.89 -9.64
N LYS A 38 1.71 9.91 -9.97
CA LYS A 38 0.28 9.91 -9.66
C LYS A 38 -0.43 8.72 -10.31
N ALA A 39 -0.04 8.38 -11.54
CA ALA A 39 -0.62 7.25 -12.26
C ALA A 39 -0.42 5.94 -11.50
N GLU A 40 0.77 5.73 -10.96
CA GLU A 40 1.07 4.54 -10.16
C GLU A 40 0.32 4.56 -8.84
N ARG A 41 0.26 5.71 -8.18
CA ARG A 41 -0.48 5.84 -6.91
C ARG A 41 -1.98 5.55 -7.13
N ASP A 42 -2.53 6.04 -8.23
CA ASP A 42 -3.93 5.78 -8.57
C ASP A 42 -4.17 4.28 -8.81
N MET A 43 -3.24 3.61 -9.49
CA MET A 43 -3.30 2.17 -9.68
C MET A 43 -3.28 1.42 -8.36
N PHE A 44 -2.43 1.85 -7.44
CA PHE A 44 -2.35 1.23 -6.11
C PHE A 44 -3.70 1.34 -5.38
N VAL A 45 -4.27 2.54 -5.33
CA VAL A 45 -5.55 2.77 -4.67
C VAL A 45 -6.64 1.93 -5.32
N GLU A 46 -6.66 1.86 -6.65
CA GLU A 46 -7.64 1.07 -7.38
C GLU A 46 -7.52 -0.41 -7.05
N GLU A 47 -6.32 -0.95 -7.05
CA GLU A 47 -6.11 -2.35 -6.71
C GLU A 47 -6.58 -2.68 -5.29
N VAL A 48 -6.23 -1.82 -4.32
CA VAL A 48 -6.60 -2.05 -2.92
C VAL A 48 -8.12 -1.96 -2.74
N THR A 49 -8.75 -0.96 -3.37
CA THR A 49 -10.19 -0.77 -3.22
C THR A 49 -11.01 -1.82 -3.94
N HIS A 50 -10.45 -2.46 -4.96
CA HIS A 50 -11.12 -3.55 -5.67
C HIS A 50 -10.82 -4.94 -5.09
N ALA A 51 -10.02 -5.01 -4.03
CA ALA A 51 -9.77 -6.29 -3.36
C ALA A 51 -11.07 -6.84 -2.77
N GLY A 52 -11.23 -8.15 -2.82
CA GLY A 52 -12.47 -8.79 -2.39
C GLY A 52 -12.67 -8.90 -0.88
N SER A 53 -11.61 -8.64 -0.10
CA SER A 53 -11.68 -8.71 1.36
C SER A 53 -10.57 -7.86 1.97
N TYR A 54 -10.65 -7.65 3.29
CA TYR A 54 -9.59 -6.95 4.02
C TYR A 54 -8.25 -7.66 3.88
N VAL A 55 -8.25 -8.98 3.99
CA VAL A 55 -7.02 -9.76 3.86
C VAL A 55 -6.41 -9.60 2.46
N GLU A 56 -7.24 -9.62 1.43
CA GLU A 56 -6.75 -9.39 0.07
C GLU A 56 -6.22 -7.99 -0.12
N ALA A 57 -6.88 -7.00 0.49
CA ALA A 57 -6.39 -5.61 0.45
C ALA A 57 -5.01 -5.50 1.10
N LEU A 58 -4.79 -6.13 2.25
CA LEU A 58 -3.48 -6.17 2.88
C LEU A 58 -2.44 -6.85 1.99
N ALA A 59 -2.84 -7.92 1.31
CA ALA A 59 -1.94 -8.63 0.38
C ALA A 59 -1.50 -7.71 -0.76
N VAL A 60 -2.41 -6.88 -1.29
CA VAL A 60 -2.08 -5.90 -2.32
C VAL A 60 -1.04 -4.92 -1.78
N ILE A 61 -1.28 -4.37 -0.58
CA ILE A 61 -0.33 -3.44 0.05
C ILE A 61 1.05 -4.07 0.16
N MET A 62 1.12 -5.33 0.59
CA MET A 62 2.38 -6.04 0.80
C MET A 62 3.11 -6.35 -0.51
N ARG A 63 2.40 -6.36 -1.63
CA ARG A 63 3.03 -6.51 -2.95
C ARG A 63 3.61 -5.19 -3.47
N TRP A 64 3.12 -4.08 -2.99
CA TRP A 64 3.58 -2.77 -3.44
C TRP A 64 4.72 -2.23 -2.61
N VAL A 65 4.66 -2.38 -1.30
CA VAL A 65 5.64 -1.82 -0.37
C VAL A 65 5.97 -2.81 0.74
N ASN A 66 7.10 -2.60 1.41
CA ASN A 66 7.43 -3.37 2.60
C ASN A 66 6.59 -2.86 3.76
N VAL A 67 6.08 -3.77 4.57
CA VAL A 67 5.23 -3.46 5.72
C VAL A 67 5.93 -3.90 7.01
N GLU A 68 5.94 -3.00 7.97
CA GLU A 68 6.42 -3.28 9.33
C GLU A 68 5.29 -3.17 10.34
#